data_4e76a01954d63d71fbb2a24781f1fbc5
#
_entry.id   4e76a01954d63d71fbb2a24781f1fbc5
#
_cell.length_a   1.000
_cell.length_b   1.000
_cell.length_c   1.000
_cell.angle_alpha   90.00
_cell.angle_beta   90.00
_cell.angle_gamma   90.00
#
_symmetry.space_group_name_H-M   'P 1'
#
loop_
_entity.id
_entity.type
_entity.pdbx_description
1 polymer ?
#
loop_
_entity_poly.entity_id
_entity_poly.type
_entity_poly.pdbx_seq_one_letter_code
_entity_poly.pdbx_strand_id
1 'polypeptide(L)'
;MVASGIDPVSPPPDQVLNWGADYGPLTLNGQYWRLITSMFLHFGIIHIAANMWCLLSLGRLAEKLLGPFAVIGTYLLTGMGAALLSLSWDPMRVSAGASGAIFGIAGVLITVLYYGKHNLAPEAVRRLLGYVVRFSLLNLLFGLKGHIDNMAHLGGLVSGLLIGLFLARTFNAPEEERDARRRTVLAVSALLLLLLFFPVAKAKQFAVEFDKGQTANDRGDYPAAIEHMQKYTSVRPDDAYGHAILGASFQRAGRADDAIREYERALAINPEYAYVQVNLAELYLFQNQPQKAVTLFEKATLRINDDADAMYSYGKALEQMGKPDEAESALRKSIRLDDKLIEAHELLAEVLQAERKTNEARQEQRLADLLQTQKSSGAGNNAQAH
;
A
#
# COMPACT_ATOMS: atom_id res chain seq x y z
N MET A 1 15.05 0.37 17.22
CA MET A 1 14.88 1.42 16.22
C MET A 1 16.13 2.30 16.10
N VAL A 2 16.51 3.10 17.09
CA VAL A 2 17.69 4.00 16.98
C VAL A 2 18.99 3.25 16.69
N ALA A 3 19.24 2.10 17.32
CA ALA A 3 20.43 1.28 17.11
C ALA A 3 20.54 0.63 15.71
N SER A 4 19.45 0.60 14.94
CA SER A 4 19.38 0.06 13.58
C SER A 4 19.27 1.13 12.49
N GLY A 5 19.53 2.42 12.83
CA GLY A 5 19.49 3.53 11.85
C GLY A 5 18.08 3.93 11.40
N ILE A 6 17.05 3.49 12.12
CA ILE A 6 15.64 3.80 11.80
C ILE A 6 15.28 5.14 12.43
N ASP A 7 14.61 6.02 11.63
CA ASP A 7 14.05 7.27 12.16
C ASP A 7 13.06 6.97 13.29
N PRO A 8 13.33 7.42 14.52
CA PRO A 8 12.45 7.13 15.65
C PRO A 8 11.17 7.97 15.65
N VAL A 9 11.08 9.02 14.84
CA VAL A 9 9.93 9.93 14.80
C VAL A 9 8.92 9.49 13.74
N SER A 10 9.39 9.11 12.56
CA SER A 10 8.56 8.73 11.43
C SER A 10 9.22 7.61 10.60
N PRO A 11 9.28 6.38 11.13
CA PRO A 11 9.86 5.27 10.39
C PRO A 11 9.06 4.98 9.13
N PRO A 12 9.74 4.72 7.98
CA PRO A 12 9.06 4.31 6.75
C PRO A 12 8.28 3.01 6.94
N PRO A 13 7.13 2.83 6.27
CA PRO A 13 6.28 1.64 6.41
C PRO A 13 7.00 0.32 6.13
N ASP A 14 7.91 0.27 5.16
CA ASP A 14 8.72 -0.90 4.80
C ASP A 14 9.60 -1.37 5.96
N GLN A 15 10.18 -0.44 6.71
CA GLN A 15 10.99 -0.79 7.88
C GLN A 15 10.12 -1.39 9.00
N VAL A 16 8.94 -0.82 9.26
CA VAL A 16 8.00 -1.36 10.25
C VAL A 16 7.46 -2.73 9.80
N LEU A 17 7.28 -2.91 8.49
CA LEU A 17 6.90 -4.18 7.88
C LEU A 17 7.93 -5.28 8.15
N ASN A 18 9.23 -4.98 7.98
CA ASN A 18 10.31 -5.91 8.26
C ASN A 18 10.37 -6.36 9.73
N TRP A 19 9.86 -5.55 10.65
CA TRP A 19 9.77 -5.87 12.08
C TRP A 19 8.52 -6.64 12.48
N GLY A 20 7.60 -6.88 11.54
CA GLY A 20 6.42 -7.71 11.79
C GLY A 20 5.11 -6.95 11.87
N ALA A 21 5.00 -5.78 11.23
CA ALA A 21 3.71 -5.13 11.00
C ALA A 21 2.79 -6.03 10.18
N ASP A 22 1.48 -5.88 10.37
CA ASP A 22 0.49 -6.61 9.60
C ASP A 22 0.42 -6.04 8.18
N TYR A 23 0.49 -6.94 7.21
CA TYR A 23 0.37 -6.66 5.78
C TYR A 23 -0.21 -7.90 5.12
N GLY A 24 -1.39 -7.77 4.52
CA GLY A 24 -2.17 -8.90 4.03
C GLY A 24 -1.41 -9.88 3.17
N PRO A 25 -0.62 -9.48 2.16
CA PRO A 25 0.16 -10.41 1.36
C PRO A 25 1.06 -11.34 2.16
N LEU A 26 1.75 -10.82 3.18
CA LEU A 26 2.63 -11.62 4.02
C LEU A 26 1.86 -12.41 5.08
N THR A 27 0.90 -11.76 5.74
CA THR A 27 0.08 -12.37 6.78
C THR A 27 -0.72 -13.53 6.21
N LEU A 28 -1.38 -13.35 5.07
CA LEU A 28 -2.20 -14.37 4.41
C LEU A 28 -1.38 -15.44 3.70
N ASN A 29 -0.10 -15.21 3.47
CA ASN A 29 0.86 -16.17 2.91
C ASN A 29 1.66 -16.93 4.00
N GLY A 30 1.05 -17.16 5.17
CA GLY A 30 1.59 -18.01 6.23
C GLY A 30 2.28 -17.29 7.39
N GLN A 31 2.50 -15.97 7.32
CA GLN A 31 3.09 -15.19 8.42
C GLN A 31 2.02 -14.72 9.42
N TYR A 32 1.15 -15.63 9.88
CA TYR A 32 0.00 -15.32 10.75
C TYR A 32 0.39 -14.67 12.09
N TRP A 33 1.64 -14.86 12.53
CA TRP A 33 2.18 -14.22 13.72
C TRP A 33 2.15 -12.68 13.66
N ARG A 34 2.07 -12.09 12.45
CA ARG A 34 1.95 -10.65 12.24
C ARG A 34 0.68 -10.05 12.83
N LEU A 35 -0.40 -10.82 12.89
CA LEU A 35 -1.64 -10.42 13.59
C LEU A 35 -1.41 -10.07 15.07
N ILE A 36 -0.39 -10.67 15.69
CA ILE A 36 -0.04 -10.42 17.08
C ILE A 36 1.08 -9.38 17.19
N THR A 37 2.17 -9.54 16.43
CA THR A 37 3.33 -8.64 16.55
C THR A 37 3.04 -7.21 16.15
N SER A 38 2.14 -6.99 15.20
CA SER A 38 1.71 -5.65 14.78
C SER A 38 1.17 -4.79 15.93
N MET A 39 0.54 -5.40 16.94
CA MET A 39 0.00 -4.69 18.11
C MET A 39 1.08 -4.07 18.99
N PHE A 40 2.34 -4.52 18.87
CA PHE A 40 3.48 -4.06 19.67
C PHE A 40 4.44 -3.15 18.90
N LEU A 41 4.20 -2.95 17.61
CA LEU A 41 4.98 -2.07 16.73
C LEU A 41 4.28 -0.72 16.59
N HIS A 42 5.06 0.34 16.32
CA HIS A 42 4.52 1.70 16.21
C HIS A 42 5.26 2.51 15.13
N PHE A 43 4.52 3.39 14.47
CA PHE A 43 5.05 4.35 13.50
C PHE A 43 5.64 5.60 14.21
N GLY A 44 6.62 5.38 15.11
CA GLY A 44 7.38 6.42 15.75
C GLY A 44 7.02 6.69 17.22
N ILE A 45 7.85 7.54 17.86
CA ILE A 45 7.84 7.75 19.32
C ILE A 45 6.56 8.46 19.81
N ILE A 46 6.01 9.37 19.00
CA ILE A 46 4.76 10.06 19.35
C ILE A 46 3.60 9.08 19.36
N HIS A 47 3.57 8.17 18.38
CA HIS A 47 2.52 7.15 18.27
C HIS A 47 2.56 6.15 19.46
N ILE A 48 3.75 5.67 19.83
CA ILE A 48 3.85 4.79 21.01
C ILE A 48 3.52 5.53 22.31
N ALA A 49 3.97 6.77 22.49
CA ALA A 49 3.68 7.55 23.69
C ALA A 49 2.17 7.77 23.88
N ALA A 50 1.45 8.15 22.81
CA ALA A 50 0.00 8.31 22.83
C ALA A 50 -0.72 6.99 23.17
N ASN A 51 -0.31 5.89 22.52
CA ASN A 51 -0.89 4.56 22.80
C ASN A 51 -0.64 4.12 24.24
N MET A 52 0.57 4.31 24.79
CA MET A 52 0.88 3.95 26.18
C MET A 52 0.10 4.79 27.18
N TRP A 53 -0.07 6.06 26.92
CA TRP A 53 -0.94 6.93 27.73
C TRP A 53 -2.38 6.41 27.77
N CYS A 54 -2.96 6.09 26.62
CA CYS A 54 -4.31 5.55 26.52
C CYS A 54 -4.42 4.18 27.19
N LEU A 55 -3.45 3.28 26.97
CA LEU A 55 -3.42 1.97 27.57
C LEU A 55 -3.30 2.03 29.10
N LEU A 56 -2.46 2.90 29.64
CA LEU A 56 -2.36 3.08 31.07
C LEU A 56 -3.66 3.60 31.68
N SER A 57 -4.36 4.50 31.00
CA SER A 57 -5.61 5.09 31.49
C SER A 57 -6.76 4.10 31.46
N LEU A 58 -7.03 3.49 30.31
CA LEU A 58 -8.15 2.55 30.11
C LEU A 58 -7.83 1.16 30.69
N GLY A 59 -6.59 0.69 30.54
CA GLY A 59 -6.13 -0.61 31.03
C GLY A 59 -6.22 -0.71 32.54
N ARG A 60 -5.78 0.29 33.30
CA ARG A 60 -5.92 0.34 34.76
C ARG A 60 -7.37 0.28 35.21
N LEU A 61 -8.28 0.93 34.50
CA LEU A 61 -9.70 0.87 34.80
C LEU A 61 -10.25 -0.53 34.53
N ALA A 62 -9.91 -1.11 33.37
CA ALA A 62 -10.31 -2.47 33.01
C ALA A 62 -9.76 -3.51 34.00
N GLU A 63 -8.49 -3.37 34.43
CA GLU A 63 -7.85 -4.26 35.36
C GLU A 63 -8.54 -4.28 36.75
N LYS A 64 -8.94 -3.09 37.24
CA LYS A 64 -9.70 -3.00 38.49
C LYS A 64 -11.06 -3.70 38.44
N LEU A 65 -11.69 -3.76 37.26
CA LEU A 65 -13.01 -4.37 37.09
C LEU A 65 -12.94 -5.87 36.76
N LEU A 66 -11.97 -6.27 35.94
CA LEU A 66 -11.91 -7.60 35.33
C LEU A 66 -10.73 -8.45 35.78
N GLY A 67 -9.72 -7.83 36.42
CA GLY A 67 -8.46 -8.48 36.76
C GLY A 67 -7.46 -8.54 35.58
N PRO A 68 -6.16 -8.73 35.87
CA PRO A 68 -5.09 -8.60 34.86
C PRO A 68 -5.19 -9.65 33.75
N PHE A 69 -5.55 -10.90 34.08
CA PHE A 69 -5.68 -11.96 33.08
C PHE A 69 -6.75 -11.64 32.02
N ALA A 70 -7.91 -11.14 32.44
CA ALA A 70 -8.98 -10.78 31.51
C ALA A 70 -8.61 -9.57 30.65
N VAL A 71 -7.85 -8.63 31.19
CA VAL A 71 -7.36 -7.47 30.41
C VAL A 71 -6.36 -7.88 29.34
N ILE A 72 -5.39 -8.72 29.68
CA ILE A 72 -4.41 -9.24 28.71
C ILE A 72 -5.11 -10.02 27.61
N GLY A 73 -6.01 -10.94 27.97
CA GLY A 73 -6.78 -11.71 26.99
C GLY A 73 -7.65 -10.83 26.10
N THR A 74 -8.32 -9.84 26.69
CA THR A 74 -9.09 -8.84 25.93
C THR A 74 -8.21 -8.06 24.97
N TYR A 75 -7.07 -7.54 25.41
CA TYR A 75 -6.12 -6.81 24.57
C TYR A 75 -5.72 -7.63 23.33
N LEU A 76 -5.28 -8.87 23.53
CA LEU A 76 -4.85 -9.75 22.45
C LEU A 76 -6.00 -10.07 21.47
N LEU A 77 -7.15 -10.47 22.00
CA LEU A 77 -8.29 -10.88 21.16
C LEU A 77 -8.90 -9.71 20.40
N THR A 78 -9.05 -8.55 21.02
CA THR A 78 -9.60 -7.38 20.34
C THR A 78 -8.61 -6.76 19.34
N GLY A 79 -7.30 -6.89 19.62
CA GLY A 79 -6.26 -6.55 18.66
C GLY A 79 -6.28 -7.47 17.43
N MET A 80 -6.54 -8.78 17.61
CA MET A 80 -6.79 -9.69 16.48
C MET A 80 -8.07 -9.32 15.72
N GLY A 81 -9.16 -8.96 16.42
CA GLY A 81 -10.39 -8.46 15.81
C GLY A 81 -10.16 -7.18 15.00
N ALA A 82 -9.30 -6.29 15.49
CA ALA A 82 -8.86 -5.09 14.80
C ALA A 82 -8.11 -5.43 13.50
N ALA A 83 -7.11 -6.31 13.58
CA ALA A 83 -6.34 -6.75 12.43
C ALA A 83 -7.24 -7.44 11.39
N LEU A 84 -8.16 -8.29 11.80
CA LEU A 84 -9.11 -8.96 10.90
C LEU A 84 -10.01 -7.98 10.14
N LEU A 85 -10.52 -6.94 10.80
CA LEU A 85 -11.34 -5.94 10.12
C LEU A 85 -10.50 -5.07 9.17
N SER A 86 -9.29 -4.69 9.57
CA SER A 86 -8.34 -3.99 8.72
C SER A 86 -8.01 -4.78 7.46
N LEU A 87 -7.59 -6.05 7.59
CA LEU A 87 -7.33 -6.97 6.48
C LEU A 87 -8.57 -7.17 5.58
N SER A 88 -9.75 -7.25 6.20
CA SER A 88 -11.01 -7.41 5.48
C SER A 88 -11.34 -6.19 4.63
N TRP A 89 -10.94 -5.00 5.06
CA TRP A 89 -11.18 -3.75 4.34
C TRP A 89 -10.11 -3.50 3.27
N ASP A 90 -8.86 -3.42 3.68
CA ASP A 90 -7.72 -3.14 2.79
C ASP A 90 -6.52 -4.00 3.16
N PRO A 91 -6.38 -5.20 2.54
CA PRO A 91 -5.26 -6.10 2.82
C PRO A 91 -3.91 -5.56 2.36
N MET A 92 -3.88 -4.54 1.49
CA MET A 92 -2.63 -3.94 0.98
C MET A 92 -2.07 -2.87 1.91
N ARG A 93 -2.78 -2.52 2.99
CA ARG A 93 -2.32 -1.56 3.98
C ARG A 93 -1.33 -2.21 4.97
N VAL A 94 -0.22 -1.53 5.24
CA VAL A 94 0.65 -1.86 6.37
C VAL A 94 0.03 -1.29 7.64
N SER A 95 -0.30 -2.16 8.60
CA SER A 95 -0.95 -1.80 9.86
C SER A 95 -0.07 -2.19 11.06
N ALA A 96 0.10 -1.25 12.00
CA ALA A 96 0.81 -1.47 13.25
C ALA A 96 0.35 -0.47 14.32
N GLY A 97 0.29 -0.93 15.57
CA GLY A 97 -0.05 -0.12 16.73
C GLY A 97 -0.93 -0.84 17.73
N ALA A 98 -0.78 -0.48 18.99
CA ALA A 98 -1.63 -0.96 20.09
C ALA A 98 -3.06 -0.42 20.00
N SER A 99 -3.32 0.58 19.16
CA SER A 99 -4.55 1.36 19.19
C SER A 99 -5.81 0.51 18.95
N GLY A 100 -5.78 -0.46 18.04
CA GLY A 100 -6.90 -1.37 17.81
C GLY A 100 -7.28 -2.15 19.07
N ALA A 101 -6.31 -2.71 19.79
CA ALA A 101 -6.52 -3.38 21.06
C ALA A 101 -6.99 -2.42 22.16
N ILE A 102 -6.51 -1.18 22.18
CA ILE A 102 -6.94 -0.14 23.13
C ILE A 102 -8.42 0.22 22.89
N PHE A 103 -8.84 0.37 21.62
CA PHE A 103 -10.25 0.52 21.27
C PHE A 103 -11.09 -0.69 21.70
N GLY A 104 -10.51 -1.89 21.66
CA GLY A 104 -11.11 -3.09 22.19
C GLY A 104 -11.34 -3.03 23.70
N ILE A 105 -10.34 -2.61 24.47
CA ILE A 105 -10.49 -2.35 25.90
C ILE A 105 -11.58 -1.30 26.14
N ALA A 106 -11.63 -0.24 25.34
CA ALA A 106 -12.70 0.77 25.44
C ALA A 106 -14.09 0.15 25.19
N GLY A 107 -14.25 -0.69 24.18
CA GLY A 107 -15.49 -1.42 23.89
C GLY A 107 -15.93 -2.31 25.05
N VAL A 108 -15.00 -3.09 25.64
CA VAL A 108 -15.27 -3.90 26.83
C VAL A 108 -15.68 -3.03 28.01
N LEU A 109 -14.99 -1.92 28.26
CA LEU A 109 -15.34 -1.00 29.34
C LEU A 109 -16.73 -0.41 29.17
N ILE A 110 -17.13 -0.02 27.96
CA ILE A 110 -18.48 0.50 27.68
C ILE A 110 -19.54 -0.52 28.11
N THR A 111 -19.41 -1.77 27.69
CA THR A 111 -20.40 -2.80 27.98
C THR A 111 -20.38 -3.27 29.43
N VAL A 112 -19.20 -3.40 30.03
CA VAL A 112 -19.04 -3.76 31.44
C VAL A 112 -19.57 -2.67 32.36
N LEU A 113 -19.29 -1.41 32.10
CA LEU A 113 -19.82 -0.29 32.89
C LEU A 113 -21.34 -0.14 32.75
N TYR A 114 -21.89 -0.46 31.59
CA TYR A 114 -23.33 -0.31 31.33
C TYR A 114 -24.15 -1.50 31.86
N TYR A 115 -23.69 -2.74 31.64
CA TYR A 115 -24.46 -3.96 31.96
C TYR A 115 -23.92 -4.73 33.15
N GLY A 116 -22.69 -4.49 33.60
CA GLY A 116 -22.06 -5.25 34.71
C GLY A 116 -22.63 -4.85 36.05
N LYS A 117 -22.88 -5.84 36.91
CA LYS A 117 -23.25 -5.59 38.30
C LYS A 117 -21.97 -5.43 39.16
N HIS A 118 -21.35 -4.27 39.05
CA HIS A 118 -20.16 -3.85 39.78
C HIS A 118 -20.52 -2.94 40.98
N ASN A 119 -19.63 -2.82 41.95
CA ASN A 119 -19.86 -2.04 43.19
C ASN A 119 -19.51 -0.55 43.05
N LEU A 120 -19.60 0.03 41.80
CA LEU A 120 -19.38 1.45 41.60
C LEU A 120 -20.66 2.27 41.81
N ALA A 121 -20.52 3.47 42.39
CA ALA A 121 -21.63 4.40 42.49
C ALA A 121 -22.16 4.82 41.10
N PRO A 122 -23.49 5.00 40.91
CA PRO A 122 -24.09 5.32 39.63
C PRO A 122 -23.49 6.59 38.95
N GLU A 123 -23.12 7.56 39.75
CA GLU A 123 -22.48 8.81 39.27
C GLU A 123 -21.09 8.56 38.70
N ALA A 124 -20.33 7.67 39.35
CA ALA A 124 -19.01 7.26 38.86
C ALA A 124 -19.13 6.46 37.54
N VAL A 125 -20.11 5.57 37.45
CA VAL A 125 -20.40 4.81 36.21
C VAL A 125 -20.72 5.76 35.06
N ARG A 126 -21.63 6.71 35.25
CA ARG A 126 -22.01 7.70 34.22
C ARG A 126 -20.81 8.52 33.75
N ARG A 127 -19.96 8.95 34.67
CA ARG A 127 -18.75 9.73 34.37
C ARG A 127 -17.74 8.92 33.57
N LEU A 128 -17.44 7.70 34.02
CA LEU A 128 -16.50 6.80 33.35
C LEU A 128 -16.99 6.37 31.97
N LEU A 129 -18.26 5.99 31.86
CA LEU A 129 -18.88 5.67 30.56
C LEU A 129 -18.81 6.84 29.59
N GLY A 130 -19.19 8.05 30.05
CA GLY A 130 -19.08 9.26 29.24
C GLY A 130 -17.64 9.57 28.82
N TYR A 131 -16.64 9.30 29.66
CA TYR A 131 -15.23 9.45 29.33
C TYR A 131 -14.82 8.45 28.21
N VAL A 132 -15.11 7.15 28.37
CA VAL A 132 -14.71 6.10 27.41
C VAL A 132 -15.39 6.31 26.07
N VAL A 133 -16.70 6.67 26.07
CA VAL A 133 -17.44 6.94 24.82
C VAL A 133 -16.86 8.15 24.07
N ARG A 134 -16.64 9.27 24.79
CA ARG A 134 -16.01 10.46 24.18
C ARG A 134 -14.60 10.17 23.65
N PHE A 135 -13.79 9.43 24.41
CA PHE A 135 -12.48 8.97 23.95
C PHE A 135 -12.58 8.22 22.62
N SER A 136 -13.48 7.23 22.53
CA SER A 136 -13.64 6.42 21.32
C SER A 136 -14.10 7.27 20.13
N LEU A 137 -15.12 8.11 20.31
CA LEU A 137 -15.65 8.94 19.24
C LEU A 137 -14.63 9.97 18.73
N LEU A 138 -13.94 10.67 19.63
CA LEU A 138 -12.96 11.68 19.23
C LEU A 138 -11.78 11.05 18.47
N ASN A 139 -11.27 9.90 18.94
CA ASN A 139 -10.15 9.26 18.27
C ASN A 139 -10.55 8.66 16.90
N LEU A 140 -11.78 8.15 16.73
CA LEU A 140 -12.30 7.74 15.41
C LEU A 140 -12.42 8.94 14.47
N LEU A 141 -12.91 10.10 14.96
CA LEU A 141 -13.02 11.31 14.16
C LEU A 141 -11.65 11.86 13.75
N PHE A 142 -10.69 11.85 14.67
CA PHE A 142 -9.30 12.22 14.35
C PHE A 142 -8.70 11.32 13.26
N GLY A 143 -9.00 10.03 13.29
CA GLY A 143 -8.54 9.07 12.29
C GLY A 143 -9.06 9.32 10.88
N LEU A 144 -10.14 10.09 10.69
CA LEU A 144 -10.67 10.42 9.36
C LEU A 144 -9.77 11.40 8.58
N LYS A 145 -8.91 12.16 9.26
CA LYS A 145 -8.06 13.19 8.65
C LYS A 145 -6.63 12.74 8.35
N GLY A 146 -6.25 11.50 8.70
CA GLY A 146 -4.87 11.05 8.62
C GLY A 146 -4.70 9.65 8.05
N HIS A 147 -3.45 9.20 8.01
CA HIS A 147 -3.07 7.85 7.61
C HIS A 147 -3.34 6.79 8.70
N ILE A 148 -4.32 7.04 9.58
CA ILE A 148 -4.68 6.16 10.70
C ILE A 148 -5.58 5.04 10.18
N ASP A 149 -5.35 3.82 10.67
CA ASP A 149 -6.17 2.65 10.35
C ASP A 149 -7.47 2.64 11.17
N ASN A 150 -8.46 3.38 10.69
CA ASN A 150 -9.77 3.46 11.34
C ASN A 150 -10.53 2.14 11.31
N MET A 151 -10.25 1.26 10.34
CA MET A 151 -10.88 -0.06 10.32
C MET A 151 -10.34 -0.95 11.43
N ALA A 152 -9.04 -0.85 11.74
CA ALA A 152 -8.48 -1.50 12.93
C ALA A 152 -9.12 -0.95 14.24
N HIS A 153 -9.29 0.37 14.36
CA HIS A 153 -9.97 0.98 15.52
C HIS A 153 -11.41 0.47 15.67
N LEU A 154 -12.17 0.46 14.57
CA LEU A 154 -13.55 -0.02 14.55
C LEU A 154 -13.61 -1.52 14.86
N GLY A 155 -12.73 -2.33 14.29
CA GLY A 155 -12.65 -3.77 14.55
C GLY A 155 -12.36 -4.08 16.00
N GLY A 156 -11.43 -3.34 16.60
CA GLY A 156 -11.14 -3.43 18.03
C GLY A 156 -12.34 -3.06 18.89
N LEU A 157 -12.97 -1.92 18.62
CA LEU A 157 -14.13 -1.44 19.36
C LEU A 157 -15.31 -2.43 19.28
N VAL A 158 -15.65 -2.92 18.09
CA VAL A 158 -16.76 -3.85 17.87
C VAL A 158 -16.49 -5.19 18.58
N SER A 159 -15.30 -5.77 18.37
CA SER A 159 -14.93 -7.02 19.07
C SER A 159 -14.91 -6.83 20.57
N GLY A 160 -14.45 -5.67 21.06
CA GLY A 160 -14.48 -5.30 22.47
C GLY A 160 -15.90 -5.18 23.05
N LEU A 161 -16.82 -4.53 22.31
CA LEU A 161 -18.23 -4.46 22.70
C LEU A 161 -18.86 -5.86 22.81
N LEU A 162 -18.61 -6.73 21.82
CA LEU A 162 -19.14 -8.10 21.81
C LEU A 162 -18.57 -8.94 22.98
N ILE A 163 -17.25 -8.98 23.14
CA ILE A 163 -16.60 -9.71 24.24
C ILE A 163 -17.07 -9.16 25.59
N GLY A 164 -17.16 -7.85 25.71
CA GLY A 164 -17.56 -7.15 26.91
C GLY A 164 -19.01 -7.46 27.35
N LEU A 165 -19.93 -7.70 26.40
CA LEU A 165 -21.31 -8.13 26.71
C LEU A 165 -21.32 -9.46 27.50
N PHE A 166 -20.45 -10.39 27.13
CA PHE A 166 -20.35 -11.66 27.81
C PHE A 166 -19.53 -11.56 29.14
N LEU A 167 -18.47 -10.73 29.16
CA LEU A 167 -17.73 -10.44 30.37
C LEU A 167 -18.59 -9.72 31.41
N ALA A 168 -19.48 -8.80 31.02
CA ALA A 168 -20.42 -8.15 31.92
C ALA A 168 -21.34 -9.16 32.67
N ARG A 169 -21.73 -10.23 31.97
CA ARG A 169 -22.58 -11.30 32.59
C ARG A 169 -21.85 -12.09 33.67
N THR A 170 -20.51 -12.12 33.66
CA THR A 170 -19.73 -12.84 34.71
C THR A 170 -19.88 -12.21 36.10
N PHE A 171 -20.25 -10.91 36.17
CA PHE A 171 -20.54 -10.24 37.44
C PHE A 171 -21.78 -10.78 38.16
N ASN A 172 -22.66 -11.54 37.50
CA ASN A 172 -23.80 -12.20 38.08
C ASN A 172 -23.42 -13.55 38.77
N ALA A 173 -22.20 -14.03 38.56
CA ALA A 173 -21.71 -15.24 39.12
C ALA A 173 -21.13 -15.01 40.52
N PRO A 174 -21.09 -16.06 41.40
CA PRO A 174 -20.31 -16.05 42.63
C PRO A 174 -18.84 -15.64 42.33
N GLU A 175 -18.23 -14.97 43.29
CA GLU A 175 -16.88 -14.38 43.07
C GLU A 175 -15.84 -15.44 42.70
N GLU A 176 -15.91 -16.60 43.33
CA GLU A 176 -15.07 -17.77 43.09
C GLU A 176 -15.17 -18.35 41.69
N GLU A 177 -16.29 -18.16 40.98
CA GLU A 177 -16.52 -18.66 39.64
C GLU A 177 -16.18 -17.61 38.54
N ARG A 178 -16.06 -16.35 38.91
CA ARG A 178 -15.93 -15.24 37.91
C ARG A 178 -14.74 -15.42 36.99
N ASP A 179 -13.60 -15.82 37.54
CA ASP A 179 -12.38 -15.96 36.71
C ASP A 179 -12.47 -17.17 35.78
N ALA A 180 -13.09 -18.28 36.22
CA ALA A 180 -13.34 -19.42 35.33
C ALA A 180 -14.27 -19.04 34.18
N ARG A 181 -15.36 -18.33 34.48
CA ARG A 181 -16.31 -17.84 33.43
C ARG A 181 -15.66 -16.82 32.48
N ARG A 182 -14.80 -15.92 32.98
CA ARG A 182 -14.03 -14.97 32.12
C ARG A 182 -13.10 -15.73 31.19
N ARG A 183 -12.38 -16.75 31.66
CA ARG A 183 -11.53 -17.61 30.80
C ARG A 183 -12.34 -18.31 29.74
N THR A 184 -13.52 -18.83 30.07
CA THR A 184 -14.43 -19.43 29.08
C THR A 184 -14.87 -18.43 28.01
N VAL A 185 -15.27 -17.22 28.40
CA VAL A 185 -15.63 -16.16 27.46
C VAL A 185 -14.47 -15.85 26.51
N LEU A 186 -13.26 -15.69 27.04
CA LEU A 186 -12.07 -15.41 26.22
C LEU A 186 -11.73 -16.58 25.27
N ALA A 187 -11.81 -17.83 25.76
CA ALA A 187 -11.55 -19.01 24.94
C ALA A 187 -12.56 -19.15 23.77
N VAL A 188 -13.85 -18.94 24.06
CA VAL A 188 -14.89 -18.94 23.02
C VAL A 188 -14.67 -17.80 22.02
N SER A 189 -14.31 -16.61 22.50
CA SER A 189 -14.00 -15.47 21.63
C SER A 189 -12.80 -15.75 20.73
N ALA A 190 -11.75 -16.40 21.26
CA ALA A 190 -10.59 -16.81 20.48
C ALA A 190 -10.99 -17.80 19.36
N LEU A 191 -11.82 -18.79 19.69
CA LEU A 191 -12.31 -19.74 18.70
C LEU A 191 -13.14 -19.06 17.61
N LEU A 192 -14.02 -18.12 17.97
CA LEU A 192 -14.83 -17.38 17.00
C LEU A 192 -13.97 -16.51 16.09
N LEU A 193 -12.95 -15.83 16.61
CA LEU A 193 -12.01 -15.05 15.80
C LEU A 193 -11.20 -15.94 14.86
N LEU A 194 -10.77 -17.11 15.31
CA LEU A 194 -10.10 -18.11 14.46
C LEU A 194 -11.02 -18.58 13.32
N LEU A 195 -12.28 -18.87 13.61
CA LEU A 195 -13.26 -19.27 12.61
C LEU A 195 -13.55 -18.14 11.60
N LEU A 196 -13.55 -16.89 12.04
CA LEU A 196 -13.71 -15.72 11.15
C LEU A 196 -12.47 -15.44 10.31
N PHE A 197 -11.28 -15.83 10.76
CA PHE A 197 -10.05 -15.62 9.99
C PHE A 197 -10.07 -16.37 8.65
N PHE A 198 -10.52 -17.61 8.59
CA PHE A 198 -10.48 -18.43 7.38
C PHE A 198 -11.26 -17.85 6.20
N PRO A 199 -12.54 -17.43 6.34
CA PRO A 199 -13.26 -16.80 5.25
C PRO A 199 -12.64 -15.48 4.81
N VAL A 200 -12.10 -14.66 5.74
CA VAL A 200 -11.38 -13.42 5.40
C VAL A 200 -10.12 -13.75 4.61
N ALA A 201 -9.32 -14.69 5.09
CA ALA A 201 -8.09 -15.10 4.41
C ALA A 201 -8.37 -15.61 2.99
N LYS A 202 -9.40 -16.44 2.82
CA LYS A 202 -9.82 -16.93 1.50
C LYS A 202 -10.29 -15.81 0.58
N ALA A 203 -11.13 -14.89 1.08
CA ALA A 203 -11.65 -13.78 0.30
C ALA A 203 -10.58 -12.76 -0.11
N LYS A 204 -9.49 -12.66 0.65
CA LYS A 204 -8.40 -11.71 0.41
C LYS A 204 -7.13 -12.34 -0.18
N GLN A 205 -7.21 -13.60 -0.65
CA GLN A 205 -6.08 -14.30 -1.26
C GLN A 205 -5.52 -13.58 -2.51
N PHE A 206 -6.32 -12.76 -3.18
CA PHE A 206 -5.88 -11.93 -4.30
C PHE A 206 -4.69 -11.01 -3.95
N ALA A 207 -4.62 -10.53 -2.69
CA ALA A 207 -3.50 -9.70 -2.24
C ALA A 207 -2.17 -10.46 -2.26
N VAL A 208 -2.19 -11.76 -1.95
CA VAL A 208 -1.02 -12.63 -2.05
C VAL A 208 -0.60 -12.83 -3.51
N GLU A 209 -1.56 -13.00 -4.41
CA GLU A 209 -1.27 -13.14 -5.83
C GLU A 209 -0.66 -11.85 -6.41
N PHE A 210 -1.17 -10.68 -6.00
CA PHE A 210 -0.61 -9.39 -6.39
C PHE A 210 0.86 -9.24 -5.95
N ASP A 211 1.16 -9.49 -4.69
CA ASP A 211 2.51 -9.37 -4.12
C ASP A 211 3.50 -10.35 -4.78
N LYS A 212 3.06 -11.59 -5.03
CA LYS A 212 3.86 -12.57 -5.77
C LYS A 212 4.13 -12.13 -7.19
N GLY A 213 3.12 -11.57 -7.88
CA GLY A 213 3.26 -11.05 -9.22
C GLY A 213 4.26 -9.90 -9.30
N GLN A 214 4.17 -8.93 -8.38
CA GLN A 214 5.16 -7.84 -8.30
C GLN A 214 6.57 -8.37 -8.00
N THR A 215 6.71 -9.24 -7.01
CA THR A 215 8.01 -9.83 -6.64
C THR A 215 8.63 -10.61 -7.80
N ALA A 216 7.83 -11.33 -8.59
CA ALA A 216 8.30 -12.03 -9.78
C ALA A 216 8.75 -11.04 -10.88
N ASN A 217 8.03 -9.96 -11.09
CA ASN A 217 8.43 -8.88 -12.01
C ASN A 217 9.80 -8.27 -11.62
N ASP A 218 9.99 -7.96 -10.34
CA ASP A 218 11.22 -7.37 -9.82
C ASP A 218 12.43 -8.31 -9.99
N ARG A 219 12.19 -9.62 -10.00
CA ARG A 219 13.20 -10.65 -10.26
C ARG A 219 13.42 -10.95 -11.74
N GLY A 220 12.62 -10.36 -12.64
CA GLY A 220 12.66 -10.66 -14.07
C GLY A 220 12.01 -12.00 -14.46
N ASP A 221 11.29 -12.65 -13.53
CA ASP A 221 10.53 -13.88 -13.80
C ASP A 221 9.13 -13.50 -14.35
N TYR A 222 9.13 -13.07 -15.60
CA TYR A 222 7.91 -12.59 -16.25
C TYR A 222 6.83 -13.69 -16.45
N PRO A 223 7.17 -14.96 -16.72
CA PRO A 223 6.18 -16.02 -16.76
C PRO A 223 5.42 -16.19 -15.43
N ALA A 224 6.13 -16.21 -14.29
CA ALA A 224 5.51 -16.28 -12.97
C ALA A 224 4.72 -15.00 -12.65
N ALA A 225 5.25 -13.82 -13.02
CA ALA A 225 4.55 -12.56 -12.85
C ALA A 225 3.21 -12.54 -13.59
N ILE A 226 3.18 -12.98 -14.85
CA ILE A 226 1.96 -13.08 -15.67
C ILE A 226 0.96 -14.02 -15.01
N GLU A 227 1.38 -15.21 -14.57
CA GLU A 227 0.49 -16.18 -13.92
C GLU A 227 -0.19 -15.59 -12.68
N HIS A 228 0.59 -14.99 -11.79
CA HIS A 228 0.07 -14.41 -10.56
C HIS A 228 -0.82 -13.18 -10.83
N MET A 229 -0.42 -12.30 -11.75
CA MET A 229 -1.21 -11.11 -12.07
C MET A 229 -2.50 -11.45 -12.82
N GLN A 230 -2.54 -12.52 -13.62
CA GLN A 230 -3.77 -13.02 -14.22
C GLN A 230 -4.76 -13.55 -13.16
N LYS A 231 -4.26 -14.25 -12.14
CA LYS A 231 -5.10 -14.67 -10.99
C LYS A 231 -5.64 -13.44 -10.24
N TYR A 232 -4.79 -12.43 -10.02
CA TYR A 232 -5.20 -11.20 -9.39
C TYR A 232 -6.31 -10.47 -10.17
N THR A 233 -6.08 -10.19 -11.46
CA THR A 233 -7.04 -9.45 -12.31
C THR A 233 -8.32 -10.22 -12.55
N SER A 234 -8.32 -11.56 -12.47
CA SER A 234 -9.55 -12.36 -12.53
C SER A 234 -10.49 -12.12 -11.36
N VAL A 235 -9.96 -11.77 -10.17
CA VAL A 235 -10.73 -11.44 -8.95
C VAL A 235 -10.98 -9.95 -8.84
N ARG A 236 -10.11 -9.13 -9.41
CA ARG A 236 -10.15 -7.66 -9.37
C ARG A 236 -10.17 -7.07 -10.80
N PRO A 237 -11.22 -7.37 -11.58
CA PRO A 237 -11.29 -6.95 -13.00
C PRO A 237 -11.41 -5.43 -13.19
N ASP A 238 -11.77 -4.69 -12.13
CA ASP A 238 -11.92 -3.23 -12.16
C ASP A 238 -10.70 -2.49 -11.59
N ASP A 239 -9.58 -3.17 -11.40
CA ASP A 239 -8.36 -2.54 -10.92
C ASP A 239 -7.41 -2.17 -12.07
N ALA A 240 -7.42 -0.88 -12.43
CA ALA A 240 -6.54 -0.34 -13.48
C ALA A 240 -5.06 -0.60 -13.21
N TYR A 241 -4.63 -0.55 -11.94
CA TYR A 241 -3.24 -0.78 -11.56
C TYR A 241 -2.82 -2.24 -11.78
N GLY A 242 -3.70 -3.19 -11.43
CA GLY A 242 -3.47 -4.61 -11.69
C GLY A 242 -3.32 -4.92 -13.18
N HIS A 243 -4.19 -4.36 -14.02
CA HIS A 243 -4.08 -4.50 -15.47
C HIS A 243 -2.81 -3.82 -16.03
N ALA A 244 -2.41 -2.68 -15.48
CA ALA A 244 -1.17 -2.01 -15.88
C ALA A 244 0.08 -2.86 -15.60
N ILE A 245 0.15 -3.48 -14.41
CA ILE A 245 1.27 -4.39 -14.05
C ILE A 245 1.26 -5.64 -14.95
N LEU A 246 0.10 -6.22 -15.20
CA LEU A 246 -0.01 -7.38 -16.09
C LEU A 246 0.43 -7.03 -17.51
N GLY A 247 0.03 -5.85 -18.01
CA GLY A 247 0.48 -5.33 -19.30
C GLY A 247 2.00 -5.15 -19.36
N ALA A 248 2.60 -4.59 -18.31
CA ALA A 248 4.05 -4.44 -18.22
C ALA A 248 4.78 -5.79 -18.17
N SER A 249 4.21 -6.78 -17.47
CA SER A 249 4.76 -8.15 -17.44
C SER A 249 4.73 -8.80 -18.82
N PHE A 250 3.64 -8.65 -19.57
CA PHE A 250 3.55 -9.12 -20.95
C PHE A 250 4.52 -8.40 -21.87
N GLN A 251 4.66 -7.07 -21.76
CA GLN A 251 5.59 -6.28 -22.56
C GLN A 251 7.04 -6.74 -22.36
N ARG A 252 7.46 -6.92 -21.10
CA ARG A 252 8.80 -7.41 -20.75
C ARG A 252 9.04 -8.86 -21.18
N ALA A 253 7.98 -9.68 -21.24
CA ALA A 253 8.02 -11.02 -21.79
C ALA A 253 8.01 -11.06 -23.33
N GLY A 254 8.02 -9.91 -24.04
CA GLY A 254 7.96 -9.82 -25.50
C GLY A 254 6.58 -10.13 -26.11
N ARG A 255 5.53 -10.17 -25.32
CA ARG A 255 4.15 -10.47 -25.71
C ARG A 255 3.35 -9.18 -25.95
N ALA A 256 3.73 -8.45 -27.00
CA ALA A 256 3.22 -7.10 -27.29
C ALA A 256 1.68 -7.01 -27.41
N ASP A 257 1.04 -7.95 -28.11
CA ASP A 257 -0.42 -7.93 -28.31
C ASP A 257 -1.18 -8.19 -26.99
N ASP A 258 -0.64 -9.02 -26.12
CA ASP A 258 -1.20 -9.24 -24.78
C ASP A 258 -1.06 -7.99 -23.92
N ALA A 259 0.11 -7.34 -23.97
CA ALA A 259 0.37 -6.09 -23.25
C ALA A 259 -0.59 -4.97 -23.68
N ILE A 260 -0.79 -4.80 -25.00
CA ILE A 260 -1.74 -3.83 -25.53
C ILE A 260 -3.14 -4.04 -24.96
N ARG A 261 -3.64 -5.29 -24.97
CA ARG A 261 -4.97 -5.59 -24.44
C ARG A 261 -5.11 -5.21 -22.95
N GLU A 262 -4.10 -5.51 -22.17
CA GLU A 262 -4.15 -5.21 -20.73
C GLU A 262 -4.00 -3.71 -20.45
N TYR A 263 -3.18 -2.99 -21.21
CA TYR A 263 -3.08 -1.52 -21.11
C TYR A 263 -4.37 -0.83 -21.58
N GLU A 264 -5.01 -1.30 -22.64
CA GLU A 264 -6.33 -0.80 -23.06
C GLU A 264 -7.40 -1.02 -21.99
N ARG A 265 -7.39 -2.17 -21.29
CA ARG A 265 -8.27 -2.41 -20.13
C ARG A 265 -7.98 -1.44 -19.00
N ALA A 266 -6.71 -1.24 -18.67
CA ALA A 266 -6.32 -0.28 -17.64
C ALA A 266 -6.82 1.13 -17.95
N LEU A 267 -6.70 1.57 -19.21
CA LEU A 267 -7.18 2.88 -19.66
C LEU A 267 -8.71 2.97 -19.79
N ALA A 268 -9.40 1.86 -20.01
CA ALA A 268 -10.86 1.81 -19.96
C ALA A 268 -11.39 2.06 -18.54
N ILE A 269 -10.65 1.62 -17.50
CA ILE A 269 -10.97 1.82 -16.09
C ILE A 269 -10.51 3.21 -15.63
N ASN A 270 -9.26 3.58 -15.95
CA ASN A 270 -8.68 4.89 -15.62
C ASN A 270 -8.11 5.55 -16.89
N PRO A 271 -8.92 6.35 -17.63
CA PRO A 271 -8.48 7.00 -18.86
C PRO A 271 -7.32 7.97 -18.69
N GLU A 272 -7.06 8.43 -17.48
CA GLU A 272 -6.05 9.44 -17.16
C GLU A 272 -4.74 8.83 -16.61
N TYR A 273 -4.55 7.53 -16.75
CA TYR A 273 -3.37 6.83 -16.26
C TYR A 273 -2.17 7.07 -17.19
N ALA A 274 -1.48 8.18 -16.98
CA ALA A 274 -0.49 8.72 -17.90
C ALA A 274 0.67 7.75 -18.22
N TYR A 275 1.21 7.02 -17.23
CA TYR A 275 2.26 6.02 -17.48
C TYR A 275 1.78 4.87 -18.39
N VAL A 276 0.51 4.46 -18.25
CA VAL A 276 -0.06 3.43 -19.14
C VAL A 276 -0.26 3.97 -20.56
N GLN A 277 -0.65 5.26 -20.68
CA GLN A 277 -0.74 5.92 -21.99
C GLN A 277 0.62 5.94 -22.70
N VAL A 278 1.72 6.24 -21.98
CA VAL A 278 3.10 6.20 -22.53
C VAL A 278 3.45 4.79 -23.00
N ASN A 279 3.32 3.78 -22.11
CA ASN A 279 3.69 2.41 -22.43
C ASN A 279 2.88 1.85 -23.63
N LEU A 280 1.59 2.16 -23.69
CA LEU A 280 0.74 1.75 -24.81
C LEU A 280 1.13 2.49 -26.11
N ALA A 281 1.46 3.77 -26.01
CA ALA A 281 1.92 4.57 -27.16
C ALA A 281 3.23 4.01 -27.73
N GLU A 282 4.17 3.62 -26.91
CA GLU A 282 5.42 2.98 -27.33
C GLU A 282 5.19 1.65 -28.05
N LEU A 283 4.24 0.83 -27.54
CA LEU A 283 3.86 -0.41 -28.24
C LEU A 283 3.20 -0.13 -29.59
N TYR A 284 2.38 0.90 -29.71
CA TYR A 284 1.83 1.32 -31.00
C TYR A 284 2.89 1.84 -31.95
N LEU A 285 3.92 2.55 -31.46
CA LEU A 285 5.09 2.92 -32.28
C LEU A 285 5.83 1.69 -32.78
N PHE A 286 6.07 0.71 -31.91
CA PHE A 286 6.72 -0.54 -32.28
C PHE A 286 5.91 -1.30 -33.37
N GLN A 287 4.58 -1.21 -33.32
CA GLN A 287 3.68 -1.76 -34.35
C GLN A 287 3.50 -0.87 -35.59
N ASN A 288 4.28 0.20 -35.72
CA ASN A 288 4.16 1.16 -36.83
C ASN A 288 2.76 1.81 -36.92
N GLN A 289 2.18 2.17 -35.77
CA GLN A 289 0.89 2.86 -35.64
C GLN A 289 1.06 4.26 -35.00
N PRO A 290 1.81 5.19 -35.64
CA PRO A 290 2.19 6.46 -35.02
C PRO A 290 1.00 7.38 -34.72
N GLN A 291 -0.10 7.28 -35.45
CA GLN A 291 -1.32 8.05 -35.18
C GLN A 291 -1.89 7.77 -33.80
N LYS A 292 -1.98 6.47 -33.42
CA LYS A 292 -2.48 6.09 -32.12
C LYS A 292 -1.51 6.51 -31.01
N ALA A 293 -0.21 6.35 -31.28
CA ALA A 293 0.83 6.74 -30.35
C ALA A 293 0.79 8.24 -30.02
N VAL A 294 0.74 9.11 -31.04
CA VAL A 294 0.67 10.56 -30.84
C VAL A 294 -0.54 10.95 -29.99
N THR A 295 -1.73 10.38 -30.27
CA THR A 295 -2.94 10.69 -29.50
C THR A 295 -2.79 10.34 -28.01
N LEU A 296 -2.07 9.26 -27.68
CA LEU A 296 -1.81 8.87 -26.30
C LEU A 296 -0.73 9.75 -25.66
N PHE A 297 0.36 10.05 -26.37
CA PHE A 297 1.39 10.94 -25.86
C PHE A 297 0.88 12.36 -25.60
N GLU A 298 0.02 12.91 -26.47
CA GLU A 298 -0.63 14.20 -26.23
C GLU A 298 -1.35 14.24 -24.89
N LYS A 299 -2.09 13.18 -24.55
CA LYS A 299 -2.79 13.08 -23.25
C LYS A 299 -1.82 12.88 -22.09
N ALA A 300 -0.83 12.00 -22.26
CA ALA A 300 0.15 11.67 -21.21
C ALA A 300 0.99 12.88 -20.81
N THR A 301 1.48 13.65 -21.80
CA THR A 301 2.39 14.80 -21.60
C THR A 301 1.74 16.00 -20.90
N LEU A 302 0.43 16.04 -20.80
CA LEU A 302 -0.29 16.99 -19.96
C LEU A 302 -0.09 16.74 -18.46
N ARG A 303 0.26 15.50 -18.07
CA ARG A 303 0.41 15.06 -16.69
C ARG A 303 1.84 14.67 -16.32
N ILE A 304 2.55 14.06 -17.26
CA ILE A 304 3.96 13.68 -17.15
C ILE A 304 4.73 14.58 -18.11
N ASN A 305 5.19 15.73 -17.62
CA ASN A 305 5.88 16.72 -18.45
C ASN A 305 7.37 16.84 -18.13
N ASP A 306 7.88 16.02 -17.21
CA ASP A 306 9.23 15.96 -16.67
C ASP A 306 9.96 14.62 -16.94
N ASP A 307 9.41 13.81 -17.85
CA ASP A 307 9.96 12.53 -18.28
C ASP A 307 10.63 12.72 -19.66
N ALA A 308 11.95 12.61 -19.72
CA ALA A 308 12.75 12.81 -20.93
C ALA A 308 12.49 11.70 -21.96
N ASP A 309 12.36 10.44 -21.53
CA ASP A 309 12.12 9.29 -22.41
C ASP A 309 10.74 9.38 -23.07
N ALA A 310 9.72 9.76 -22.29
CA ALA A 310 8.37 9.97 -22.82
C ALA A 310 8.34 11.09 -23.87
N MET A 311 9.09 12.20 -23.64
CA MET A 311 9.20 13.29 -24.62
C MET A 311 9.96 12.88 -25.87
N TYR A 312 11.01 12.07 -25.74
CA TYR A 312 11.73 11.48 -26.87
C TYR A 312 10.80 10.57 -27.70
N SER A 313 10.09 9.65 -27.04
CA SER A 313 9.16 8.72 -27.71
C SER A 313 8.02 9.47 -28.40
N TYR A 314 7.54 10.57 -27.82
CA TYR A 314 6.58 11.47 -28.44
C TYR A 314 7.15 12.16 -29.69
N GLY A 315 8.37 12.69 -29.59
CA GLY A 315 9.08 13.28 -30.75
C GLY A 315 9.25 12.31 -31.91
N LYS A 316 9.61 11.06 -31.58
CA LYS A 316 9.71 9.96 -32.56
C LYS A 316 8.36 9.63 -33.23
N ALA A 317 7.28 9.65 -32.46
CA ALA A 317 5.94 9.43 -33.00
C ALA A 317 5.53 10.55 -33.98
N LEU A 318 5.85 11.80 -33.65
CA LEU A 318 5.58 12.98 -34.50
C LEU A 318 6.41 13.00 -35.78
N GLU A 319 7.68 12.59 -35.70
CA GLU A 319 8.55 12.43 -36.86
C GLU A 319 7.97 11.40 -37.83
N GLN A 320 7.58 10.20 -37.32
CA GLN A 320 6.94 9.17 -38.15
C GLN A 320 5.61 9.61 -38.78
N MET A 321 4.93 10.58 -38.18
CA MET A 321 3.75 11.21 -38.74
C MET A 321 4.05 12.32 -39.78
N GLY A 322 5.30 12.64 -40.03
CA GLY A 322 5.69 13.73 -40.91
C GLY A 322 5.38 15.13 -40.35
N LYS A 323 5.47 15.30 -39.02
CA LYS A 323 5.26 16.54 -38.28
C LYS A 323 6.58 17.05 -37.67
N PRO A 324 7.54 17.50 -38.51
CA PRO A 324 8.89 17.79 -38.04
C PRO A 324 8.96 18.94 -37.03
N ASP A 325 8.20 20.03 -37.22
CA ASP A 325 8.20 21.18 -36.29
C ASP A 325 7.76 20.77 -34.87
N GLU A 326 6.70 19.92 -34.77
CA GLU A 326 6.21 19.40 -33.50
C GLU A 326 7.23 18.40 -32.88
N ALA A 327 7.86 17.56 -33.73
CA ALA A 327 8.90 16.61 -33.30
C ALA A 327 10.13 17.35 -32.76
N GLU A 328 10.62 18.38 -33.44
CA GLU A 328 11.72 19.24 -32.96
C GLU A 328 11.39 19.79 -31.55
N SER A 329 10.19 20.33 -31.38
CA SER A 329 9.77 20.90 -30.09
C SER A 329 9.80 19.86 -28.98
N ALA A 330 9.29 18.66 -29.21
CA ALA A 330 9.26 17.55 -28.23
C ALA A 330 10.68 17.05 -27.91
N LEU A 331 11.54 16.88 -28.94
CA LEU A 331 12.92 16.42 -28.76
C LEU A 331 13.78 17.44 -28.00
N ARG A 332 13.65 18.72 -28.31
CA ARG A 332 14.31 19.78 -27.54
C ARG A 332 13.85 19.83 -26.10
N LYS A 333 12.57 19.45 -25.80
CA LYS A 333 12.08 19.33 -24.44
C LYS A 333 12.70 18.10 -23.76
N SER A 334 12.79 16.96 -24.44
CA SER A 334 13.49 15.77 -23.94
C SER A 334 14.94 16.08 -23.54
N ILE A 335 15.71 16.73 -24.41
CA ILE A 335 17.10 17.14 -24.17
C ILE A 335 17.23 18.14 -23.01
N ARG A 336 16.26 19.04 -22.83
CA ARG A 336 16.27 19.93 -21.65
C ARG A 336 16.03 19.19 -20.34
N LEU A 337 15.33 18.07 -20.36
CA LEU A 337 15.06 17.22 -19.18
C LEU A 337 16.25 16.29 -18.89
N ASP A 338 16.85 15.73 -19.94
CA ASP A 338 18.09 14.94 -19.86
C ASP A 338 19.00 15.27 -21.06
N ASP A 339 20.03 16.06 -20.81
CA ASP A 339 21.01 16.50 -21.80
C ASP A 339 22.02 15.40 -22.20
N LYS A 340 21.89 14.20 -21.60
CA LYS A 340 22.71 13.02 -21.90
C LYS A 340 21.98 11.93 -22.67
N LEU A 341 20.70 12.16 -23.01
CA LEU A 341 19.92 11.20 -23.79
C LEU A 341 20.38 11.23 -25.25
N ILE A 342 21.30 10.32 -25.58
CA ILE A 342 21.96 10.24 -26.89
C ILE A 342 20.93 10.14 -28.03
N GLU A 343 19.97 9.25 -27.84
CA GLU A 343 18.92 8.94 -28.81
C GLU A 343 18.07 10.18 -29.16
N ALA A 344 17.90 11.11 -28.22
CA ALA A 344 17.17 12.36 -28.44
C ALA A 344 17.98 13.35 -29.30
N HIS A 345 19.29 13.43 -29.09
CA HIS A 345 20.20 14.24 -29.92
C HIS A 345 20.30 13.69 -31.35
N GLU A 346 20.45 12.38 -31.52
CA GLU A 346 20.50 11.72 -32.83
C GLU A 346 19.21 11.99 -33.60
N LEU A 347 18.05 11.74 -33.02
CA LEU A 347 16.78 11.95 -33.71
C LEU A 347 16.52 13.44 -33.97
N LEU A 348 16.93 14.35 -33.09
CA LEU A 348 16.83 15.80 -33.36
C LEU A 348 17.72 16.21 -34.52
N ALA A 349 18.93 15.65 -34.63
CA ALA A 349 19.81 15.92 -35.79
C ALA A 349 19.18 15.46 -37.11
N GLU A 350 18.52 14.29 -37.12
CA GLU A 350 17.80 13.79 -38.30
C GLU A 350 16.64 14.73 -38.70
N VAL A 351 15.81 15.13 -37.75
CA VAL A 351 14.67 16.04 -37.93
C VAL A 351 15.18 17.40 -38.50
N LEU A 352 16.19 17.98 -37.85
CA LEU A 352 16.78 19.26 -38.30
C LEU A 352 17.41 19.17 -39.69
N GLN A 353 18.01 18.02 -40.04
CA GLN A 353 18.56 17.80 -41.39
C GLN A 353 17.45 17.75 -42.43
N ALA A 354 16.32 17.11 -42.14
CA ALA A 354 15.15 17.09 -43.02
C ALA A 354 14.55 18.50 -43.24
N GLU A 355 14.59 19.35 -42.23
CA GLU A 355 14.16 20.76 -42.28
C GLU A 355 15.21 21.71 -42.90
N ARG A 356 16.34 21.18 -43.38
CA ARG A 356 17.46 21.94 -43.94
C ARG A 356 18.17 22.87 -42.94
N LYS A 357 18.01 22.67 -41.63
CA LYS A 357 18.72 23.37 -40.55
C LYS A 357 20.10 22.75 -40.33
N THR A 358 20.92 22.65 -41.39
CA THR A 358 22.13 21.82 -41.44
C THR A 358 23.18 22.16 -40.37
N ASN A 359 23.29 23.40 -39.93
CA ASN A 359 24.27 23.77 -38.89
C ASN A 359 23.87 23.25 -37.50
N GLU A 360 22.58 23.37 -37.16
CA GLU A 360 22.05 22.86 -35.91
C GLU A 360 22.09 21.32 -35.89
N ALA A 361 21.70 20.68 -36.99
CA ALA A 361 21.80 19.24 -37.17
C ALA A 361 23.21 18.69 -36.89
N ARG A 362 24.25 19.36 -37.46
CA ARG A 362 25.65 18.99 -37.21
C ARG A 362 26.08 19.20 -35.75
N GLN A 363 25.53 20.20 -35.08
CA GLN A 363 25.80 20.44 -33.67
C GLN A 363 25.23 19.31 -32.81
N GLU A 364 23.98 18.95 -33.00
CA GLU A 364 23.32 17.86 -32.25
C GLU A 364 24.00 16.51 -32.51
N GLN A 365 24.39 16.23 -33.78
CA GLN A 365 25.13 14.98 -34.09
C GLN A 365 26.47 14.92 -33.39
N ARG A 366 27.21 16.03 -33.33
CA ARG A 366 28.49 16.08 -32.59
C ARG A 366 28.32 15.83 -31.08
N LEU A 367 27.22 16.33 -30.50
CA LEU A 367 26.91 16.09 -29.10
C LEU A 367 26.59 14.62 -28.86
N ALA A 368 25.78 13.99 -29.70
CA ALA A 368 25.52 12.56 -29.64
C ALA A 368 26.80 11.72 -29.73
N ASP A 369 27.68 12.02 -30.71
CA ASP A 369 28.95 11.31 -30.90
C ASP A 369 29.88 11.45 -29.64
N LEU A 370 29.91 12.66 -29.06
CA LEU A 370 30.69 12.94 -27.85
C LEU A 370 30.17 12.15 -26.66
N LEU A 371 28.86 12.15 -26.44
CA LEU A 371 28.19 11.41 -25.36
C LEU A 371 28.42 9.90 -25.52
N GLN A 372 28.31 9.39 -26.73
CA GLN A 372 28.57 7.97 -27.05
C GLN A 372 30.01 7.57 -26.73
N THR A 373 30.99 8.45 -27.04
CA THR A 373 32.40 8.23 -26.73
C THR A 373 32.68 8.22 -25.24
N GLN A 374 32.02 9.12 -24.48
CA GLN A 374 32.12 9.17 -23.02
C GLN A 374 31.51 7.91 -22.37
N LYS A 375 30.37 7.44 -22.87
CA LYS A 375 29.67 6.23 -22.39
C LYS A 375 30.56 4.98 -22.60
N SER A 376 31.22 4.86 -23.74
CA SER A 376 32.12 3.74 -24.07
C SER A 376 33.41 3.77 -23.25
N SER A 377 34.01 4.96 -23.02
CA SER A 377 35.24 5.11 -22.22
C SER A 377 35.01 4.89 -20.71
N GLY A 378 33.85 5.29 -20.18
CA GLY A 378 33.45 5.04 -18.79
C GLY A 378 33.18 3.55 -18.51
N ALA A 379 32.64 2.82 -19.46
CA ALA A 379 32.43 1.36 -19.33
C ALA A 379 33.73 0.57 -19.33
N GLY A 380 34.80 1.03 -20.03
CA GLY A 380 36.11 0.39 -20.06
C GLY A 380 36.86 0.51 -18.74
N ASN A 381 36.71 1.59 -18.00
CA ASN A 381 37.38 1.78 -16.70
C ASN A 381 36.76 0.96 -15.56
N ASN A 382 35.46 0.63 -15.62
CA ASN A 382 34.84 -0.23 -14.61
C ASN A 382 35.09 -1.72 -14.81
N ALA A 383 35.49 -2.13 -16.01
CA ALA A 383 35.83 -3.55 -16.29
C ALA A 383 37.28 -3.91 -15.87
N GLN A 384 38.15 -2.94 -15.52
CA GLN A 384 39.53 -3.17 -15.05
C GLN A 384 39.69 -3.05 -13.53
N ALA A 385 38.58 -2.77 -12.80
CA ALA A 385 38.60 -2.59 -11.34
C ALA A 385 37.98 -3.77 -10.55
N HIS A 386 37.82 -4.95 -11.16
CA HIS A 386 37.35 -6.18 -10.48
C HIS A 386 38.33 -7.34 -10.69
#